data_764a69929be82b444ab1577262602479
#
_entry.id   764a69929be82b444ab1577262602479
#
_cell.length_a   1.000
_cell.length_b   1.000
_cell.length_c   1.000
_cell.angle_alpha   90.00
_cell.angle_beta   90.00
_cell.angle_gamma   90.00
#
_symmetry.space_group_name_H-M   'P 1'
#
loop_
_entity.id
_entity.type
_entity.pdbx_description
1 polymer ?
#
loop_
_entity_poly.entity_id
_entity_poly.type
_entity_poly.pdbx_seq_one_letter_code
_entity_poly.pdbx_strand_id
1 'polypeptide(L)'
;MYVDYHVHLEEGPYSLRWWTRTAEALLSFRQTADQKHALEWMEDLSDQMNRRIKQGAYSRVWLDLYRKRAKELGLSHVGIVDHLYRFKEFKPYFEANINLGDDELGRMQKLWLDQVCCTSIDAFVSFIQEQKPIWESDGIDLRLGIEADYFSGGEAVLAPLIRQYPWDHVIGSVHFVGGWGFDNPDTQSRFAETDLRLLYRDVFQTVEEAISSGLFDIIAHLDNLKVFGHRPEEEQLLPYYQRIAQLLRQHDTATEINTGLFYRYPVKEMCPSPSFLRVLREQGVPITTSSDAHFPDHLGSFLPEARKALKAAGYTEIVTFEKRVRREAALQ
;
A
#
# COMPACT_ATOMS: atom_id res chain seq x y z
N MET A 1 18.28 -10.96 -0.89
CA MET A 1 16.92 -11.32 -0.46
C MET A 1 15.90 -10.60 -1.34
N TYR A 2 14.78 -11.25 -1.71
CA TYR A 2 13.69 -10.66 -2.49
C TYR A 2 12.45 -10.54 -1.61
N VAL A 3 11.97 -9.32 -1.38
CA VAL A 3 10.85 -9.06 -0.49
C VAL A 3 9.85 -8.10 -1.13
N ASP A 4 8.58 -8.24 -0.75
CA ASP A 4 7.47 -7.34 -1.09
C ASP A 4 6.64 -7.11 0.18
N TYR A 5 6.82 -5.96 0.84
CA TYR A 5 6.28 -5.72 2.17
C TYR A 5 4.95 -4.95 2.19
N HIS A 6 4.43 -4.56 1.02
CA HIS A 6 3.21 -3.78 0.90
C HIS A 6 2.33 -4.36 -0.20
N VAL A 7 1.46 -5.30 0.19
CA VAL A 7 0.60 -6.06 -0.72
C VAL A 7 -0.80 -6.16 -0.16
N HIS A 8 -1.80 -5.74 -0.93
CA HIS A 8 -3.22 -5.77 -0.59
C HIS A 8 -3.92 -6.96 -1.24
N LEU A 9 -4.94 -7.50 -0.57
CA LEU A 9 -5.79 -8.55 -1.13
C LEU A 9 -7.06 -7.98 -1.77
N GLU A 10 -7.38 -6.72 -1.48
CA GLU A 10 -8.58 -6.07 -1.97
C GLU A 10 -8.38 -4.57 -2.20
N GLU A 11 -8.95 -4.09 -3.28
CA GLU A 11 -9.07 -2.66 -3.61
C GLU A 11 -10.56 -2.33 -3.85
N GLY A 12 -11.30 -2.02 -2.81
CA GLY A 12 -12.67 -1.53 -3.02
C GLY A 12 -12.68 -0.14 -3.70
N PRO A 13 -13.83 0.40 -4.11
CA PRO A 13 -15.15 -0.22 -4.09
C PRO A 13 -15.35 -1.23 -5.22
N TYR A 14 -16.39 -2.07 -5.10
CA TYR A 14 -16.74 -3.12 -6.08
C TYR A 14 -17.41 -2.53 -7.33
N SER A 15 -16.64 -1.82 -8.12
CA SER A 15 -17.03 -1.14 -9.34
C SER A 15 -16.84 -2.05 -10.58
N LEU A 16 -17.31 -1.58 -11.76
CA LEU A 16 -17.02 -2.26 -13.03
C LEU A 16 -15.50 -2.32 -13.30
N ARG A 17 -14.74 -1.29 -12.90
CA ARG A 17 -13.28 -1.28 -12.98
C ARG A 17 -12.68 -2.41 -12.13
N TRP A 18 -13.14 -2.58 -10.89
CA TRP A 18 -12.74 -3.69 -10.03
C TRP A 18 -13.06 -5.04 -10.66
N TRP A 19 -14.26 -5.19 -11.22
CA TRP A 19 -14.69 -6.43 -11.86
C TRP A 19 -13.78 -6.78 -13.05
N THR A 20 -13.55 -5.83 -13.95
CA THR A 20 -12.68 -6.01 -15.12
C THR A 20 -11.26 -6.38 -14.69
N ARG A 21 -10.71 -5.65 -13.74
CA ARG A 21 -9.33 -5.90 -13.26
C ARG A 21 -9.19 -7.25 -12.56
N THR A 22 -10.20 -7.67 -11.80
CA THR A 22 -10.24 -9.01 -11.19
C THR A 22 -10.27 -10.11 -12.25
N ALA A 23 -11.06 -9.94 -13.30
CA ALA A 23 -11.09 -10.88 -14.42
C ALA A 23 -9.74 -10.98 -15.14
N GLU A 24 -9.07 -9.85 -15.39
CA GLU A 24 -7.71 -9.82 -15.96
C GLU A 24 -6.70 -10.54 -15.08
N ALA A 25 -6.76 -10.31 -13.76
CA ALA A 25 -5.90 -11.00 -12.80
C ALA A 25 -6.10 -12.51 -12.83
N LEU A 26 -7.34 -12.99 -12.83
CA LEU A 26 -7.65 -14.41 -12.95
C LEU A 26 -7.13 -15.01 -14.27
N LEU A 27 -7.28 -14.25 -15.37
CA LEU A 27 -6.80 -14.68 -16.69
C LEU A 27 -5.27 -14.80 -16.76
N SER A 28 -4.53 -13.97 -16.03
CA SER A 28 -3.06 -14.01 -16.04
C SER A 28 -2.46 -15.33 -15.52
N PHE A 29 -3.23 -16.07 -14.72
CA PHE A 29 -2.81 -17.37 -14.16
C PHE A 29 -3.30 -18.58 -14.95
N ARG A 30 -3.99 -18.39 -16.08
CA ARG A 30 -4.43 -19.46 -16.94
C ARG A 30 -3.32 -19.92 -17.87
N GLN A 31 -3.14 -21.24 -17.98
CA GLN A 31 -2.09 -21.84 -18.81
C GLN A 31 -2.54 -22.13 -20.26
N THR A 32 -3.84 -22.05 -20.57
CA THR A 32 -4.38 -22.48 -21.87
C THR A 32 -4.59 -21.30 -22.81
N ALA A 33 -3.59 -21.07 -23.69
CA ALA A 33 -3.70 -20.09 -24.78
C ALA A 33 -4.66 -20.54 -25.89
N ASP A 34 -4.84 -21.85 -26.08
CA ASP A 34 -5.51 -22.42 -27.27
C ASP A 34 -7.05 -22.36 -27.24
N GLN A 35 -7.63 -21.99 -26.09
CA GLN A 35 -9.09 -21.93 -25.93
C GLN A 35 -9.64 -20.52 -25.73
N LYS A 36 -8.81 -19.50 -25.94
CA LYS A 36 -9.27 -18.09 -25.82
C LYS A 36 -10.45 -17.83 -26.75
N HIS A 37 -11.45 -17.12 -26.25
CA HIS A 37 -12.65 -16.68 -26.95
C HIS A 37 -13.69 -17.78 -27.24
N ALA A 38 -13.52 -19.00 -26.71
CA ALA A 38 -14.57 -20.02 -26.69
C ALA A 38 -15.62 -19.73 -25.61
N LEU A 39 -16.86 -20.24 -25.78
CA LEU A 39 -17.93 -20.06 -24.79
C LEU A 39 -17.53 -20.70 -23.44
N GLU A 40 -17.01 -21.91 -23.48
CA GLU A 40 -16.55 -22.66 -22.29
C GLU A 40 -15.45 -21.93 -21.53
N TRP A 41 -14.60 -21.18 -22.25
CA TRP A 41 -13.58 -20.32 -21.65
C TRP A 41 -14.20 -19.15 -20.87
N MET A 42 -15.30 -18.56 -21.39
CA MET A 42 -16.04 -17.49 -20.70
C MET A 42 -16.86 -18.03 -19.52
N GLU A 43 -17.43 -19.23 -19.65
CA GLU A 43 -18.15 -19.89 -18.56
C GLU A 43 -17.23 -20.15 -17.36
N ASP A 44 -16.04 -20.70 -17.61
CA ASP A 44 -15.05 -20.94 -16.55
C ASP A 44 -14.56 -19.61 -15.89
N LEU A 45 -14.34 -18.55 -16.66
CA LEU A 45 -14.01 -17.24 -16.10
C LEU A 45 -15.15 -16.71 -15.22
N SER A 46 -16.39 -16.85 -15.68
CA SER A 46 -17.57 -16.43 -14.94
C SER A 46 -17.71 -17.19 -13.61
N ASP A 47 -17.41 -18.49 -13.61
CA ASP A 47 -17.40 -19.31 -12.40
C ASP A 47 -16.30 -18.90 -11.41
N GLN A 48 -15.12 -18.55 -11.91
CA GLN A 48 -14.02 -18.05 -11.06
C GLN A 48 -14.38 -16.69 -10.47
N MET A 49 -14.96 -15.79 -11.25
CA MET A 49 -15.46 -14.49 -10.78
C MET A 49 -16.54 -14.65 -9.71
N ASN A 50 -17.51 -15.54 -9.93
CA ASN A 50 -18.54 -15.87 -8.95
C ASN A 50 -17.94 -16.37 -7.63
N ARG A 51 -16.94 -17.26 -7.70
CA ARG A 51 -16.23 -17.74 -6.52
C ARG A 51 -15.51 -16.61 -5.79
N ARG A 52 -14.79 -15.75 -6.53
CA ARG A 52 -14.09 -14.59 -5.96
C ARG A 52 -15.06 -13.63 -5.24
N ILE A 53 -16.20 -13.33 -5.83
CA ILE A 53 -17.23 -12.47 -5.24
C ILE A 53 -17.84 -13.10 -3.98
N LYS A 54 -18.20 -14.40 -4.04
CA LYS A 54 -18.84 -15.09 -2.92
C LYS A 54 -17.92 -15.34 -1.72
N GLN A 55 -16.64 -15.63 -1.98
CA GLN A 55 -15.65 -15.95 -0.95
C GLN A 55 -14.95 -14.71 -0.40
N GLY A 56 -15.01 -13.58 -1.12
CA GLY A 56 -14.33 -12.34 -0.74
C GLY A 56 -12.82 -12.37 -0.92
N ALA A 57 -12.15 -11.35 -0.40
CA ALA A 57 -10.71 -11.18 -0.48
C ALA A 57 -9.95 -12.21 0.40
N TYR A 58 -10.49 -12.49 1.57
CA TYR A 58 -9.87 -13.38 2.55
C TYR A 58 -10.25 -14.84 2.28
N SER A 59 -9.88 -15.31 1.09
CA SER A 59 -10.11 -16.68 0.67
C SER A 59 -8.80 -17.33 0.22
N ARG A 60 -8.65 -18.62 0.57
CA ARG A 60 -7.46 -19.38 0.20
C ARG A 60 -7.23 -19.38 -1.30
N VAL A 61 -8.30 -19.53 -2.09
CA VAL A 61 -8.20 -19.58 -3.57
C VAL A 61 -7.60 -18.31 -4.13
N TRP A 62 -7.99 -17.13 -3.58
CA TRP A 62 -7.45 -15.84 -4.02
C TRP A 62 -6.00 -15.66 -3.56
N LEU A 63 -5.71 -15.95 -2.30
CA LEU A 63 -4.35 -15.82 -1.75
C LEU A 63 -3.37 -16.82 -2.39
N ASP A 64 -3.83 -18.01 -2.80
CA ASP A 64 -3.00 -18.99 -3.51
C ASP A 64 -2.47 -18.47 -4.87
N LEU A 65 -3.16 -17.52 -5.52
CA LEU A 65 -2.64 -16.87 -6.72
C LEU A 65 -1.44 -15.97 -6.39
N TYR A 66 -1.50 -15.22 -5.29
CA TYR A 66 -0.35 -14.45 -4.79
C TYR A 66 0.82 -15.38 -4.42
N ARG A 67 0.52 -16.50 -3.73
CA ARG A 67 1.53 -17.50 -3.37
C ARG A 67 2.20 -18.11 -4.60
N LYS A 68 1.42 -18.47 -5.63
CA LYS A 68 1.94 -18.93 -6.91
C LYS A 68 2.87 -17.90 -7.55
N ARG A 69 2.43 -16.64 -7.59
CA ARG A 69 3.23 -15.54 -8.15
C ARG A 69 4.50 -15.29 -7.35
N ALA A 70 4.44 -15.33 -6.01
CA ALA A 70 5.60 -15.19 -5.14
C ALA A 70 6.66 -16.25 -5.41
N LYS A 71 6.24 -17.53 -5.63
CA LYS A 71 7.13 -18.63 -6.02
C LYS A 71 7.79 -18.38 -7.37
N GLU A 72 7.01 -17.97 -8.37
CA GLU A 72 7.53 -17.68 -9.72
C GLU A 72 8.59 -16.57 -9.70
N LEU A 73 8.43 -15.58 -8.82
CA LEU A 73 9.36 -14.47 -8.66
C LEU A 73 10.53 -14.76 -7.71
N GLY A 74 10.49 -15.87 -6.97
CA GLY A 74 11.49 -16.20 -5.95
C GLY A 74 11.47 -15.25 -4.76
N LEU A 75 10.29 -14.71 -4.39
CA LEU A 75 10.14 -13.89 -3.20
C LEU A 75 10.35 -14.74 -1.95
N SER A 76 11.15 -14.24 -1.03
CA SER A 76 11.39 -14.91 0.28
C SER A 76 10.44 -14.39 1.37
N HIS A 77 9.94 -13.14 1.25
CA HIS A 77 9.01 -12.56 2.20
C HIS A 77 7.94 -11.78 1.43
N VAL A 78 6.69 -11.93 1.89
CA VAL A 78 5.54 -11.16 1.38
C VAL A 78 4.76 -10.64 2.58
N GLY A 79 4.68 -9.31 2.68
CA GLY A 79 3.89 -8.61 3.68
C GLY A 79 2.49 -8.32 3.14
N ILE A 80 1.50 -9.09 3.62
CA ILE A 80 0.10 -8.78 3.32
C ILE A 80 -0.37 -7.74 4.30
N VAL A 81 -0.78 -6.60 3.77
CA VAL A 81 -1.49 -5.55 4.48
C VAL A 81 -2.89 -5.39 3.89
N ASP A 82 -3.76 -4.71 4.60
CA ASP A 82 -4.97 -4.16 4.01
C ASP A 82 -5.16 -2.74 4.54
N HIS A 83 -5.90 -1.91 3.81
CA HIS A 83 -6.18 -0.55 4.23
C HIS A 83 -7.07 -0.51 5.46
N LEU A 84 -6.73 0.35 6.41
CA LEU A 84 -7.46 0.49 7.65
C LEU A 84 -8.94 0.84 7.44
N TYR A 85 -9.27 1.62 6.40
CA TYR A 85 -10.64 2.03 6.08
C TYR A 85 -11.54 0.86 5.64
N ARG A 86 -11.00 -0.31 5.36
CA ARG A 86 -11.78 -1.48 4.99
C ARG A 86 -12.47 -2.13 6.20
N PHE A 87 -11.96 -1.88 7.40
CA PHE A 87 -12.41 -2.54 8.62
C PHE A 87 -13.46 -1.72 9.37
N LYS A 88 -14.59 -2.35 9.66
CA LYS A 88 -15.74 -1.73 10.32
C LYS A 88 -15.39 -1.12 11.69
N GLU A 89 -14.44 -1.73 12.37
CA GLU A 89 -13.95 -1.31 13.67
C GLU A 89 -13.27 0.09 13.62
N PHE A 90 -12.76 0.47 12.46
CA PHE A 90 -12.08 1.75 12.23
C PHE A 90 -12.95 2.80 11.53
N LYS A 91 -14.18 2.45 11.13
CA LYS A 91 -15.06 3.41 10.46
C LYS A 91 -15.23 4.72 11.24
N PRO A 92 -15.43 4.73 12.57
CA PRO A 92 -15.53 5.98 13.34
C PRO A 92 -14.27 6.83 13.28
N TYR A 93 -13.08 6.22 13.13
CA TYR A 93 -11.81 6.93 12.99
C TYR A 93 -11.78 7.74 11.68
N PHE A 94 -12.23 7.15 10.57
CA PHE A 94 -12.34 7.87 9.29
C PHE A 94 -13.47 8.91 9.32
N GLU A 95 -14.64 8.58 9.88
CA GLU A 95 -15.76 9.50 10.00
C GLU A 95 -15.41 10.79 10.77
N ALA A 96 -14.48 10.70 11.72
CA ALA A 96 -14.02 11.85 12.49
C ALA A 96 -12.98 12.72 11.77
N ASN A 97 -12.31 12.20 10.72
CA ASN A 97 -11.12 12.83 10.16
C ASN A 97 -11.24 13.23 8.68
N ILE A 98 -12.19 12.65 7.93
CA ILE A 98 -12.37 12.98 6.51
C ILE A 98 -13.61 13.87 6.30
N ASN A 99 -13.62 14.62 5.20
CA ASN A 99 -14.81 15.43 4.86
C ASN A 99 -15.96 14.49 4.44
N LEU A 100 -17.05 14.48 5.20
CA LEU A 100 -18.30 13.76 4.93
C LEU A 100 -19.50 14.71 4.89
N GLY A 101 -19.27 16.01 4.67
CA GLY A 101 -20.29 17.04 4.59
C GLY A 101 -21.20 16.94 3.36
N ASP A 102 -22.09 17.93 3.23
CA ASP A 102 -23.08 17.97 2.15
C ASP A 102 -22.55 18.56 0.84
N ASP A 103 -21.26 18.93 0.77
CA ASP A 103 -20.62 19.32 -0.48
C ASP A 103 -20.34 18.10 -1.39
N GLU A 104 -19.89 18.34 -2.61
CA GLU A 104 -19.66 17.28 -3.60
C GLU A 104 -18.62 16.27 -3.10
N LEU A 105 -17.50 16.75 -2.53
CA LEU A 105 -16.44 15.91 -1.99
C LEU A 105 -16.96 15.05 -0.83
N GLY A 106 -17.65 15.69 0.13
CA GLY A 106 -18.16 15.00 1.32
C GLY A 106 -19.14 13.90 0.98
N ARG A 107 -20.08 14.17 0.04
CA ARG A 107 -21.02 13.12 -0.44
C ARG A 107 -20.30 11.96 -1.14
N MET A 108 -19.29 12.28 -1.97
CA MET A 108 -18.49 11.27 -2.67
C MET A 108 -17.71 10.39 -1.68
N GLN A 109 -17.02 11.01 -0.74
CA GLN A 109 -16.21 10.27 0.25
C GLN A 109 -17.09 9.46 1.23
N LYS A 110 -18.27 9.97 1.58
CA LYS A 110 -19.23 9.23 2.39
C LYS A 110 -19.70 7.96 1.69
N LEU A 111 -20.08 8.08 0.40
CA LEU A 111 -20.49 6.94 -0.39
C LEU A 111 -19.33 5.93 -0.52
N TRP A 112 -18.13 6.40 -0.80
CA TRP A 112 -16.94 5.57 -0.89
C TRP A 112 -16.66 4.82 0.43
N LEU A 113 -16.64 5.52 1.57
CA LEU A 113 -16.38 4.91 2.88
C LEU A 113 -17.44 3.83 3.23
N ASP A 114 -18.72 4.09 2.92
CA ASP A 114 -19.79 3.11 3.13
C ASP A 114 -19.61 1.86 2.26
N GLN A 115 -19.04 1.99 1.06
CA GLN A 115 -18.80 0.88 0.12
C GLN A 115 -17.57 0.06 0.47
N VAL A 116 -16.48 0.70 0.93
CA VAL A 116 -15.20 0.02 1.19
C VAL A 116 -15.11 -0.55 2.61
N CYS A 117 -15.77 0.07 3.59
CA CYS A 117 -15.75 -0.33 4.98
C CYS A 117 -16.69 -1.53 5.23
N CYS A 118 -16.32 -2.71 4.77
CA CYS A 118 -17.25 -3.84 4.69
C CYS A 118 -16.78 -5.11 5.40
N THR A 119 -15.55 -5.16 5.92
CA THR A 119 -14.97 -6.37 6.52
C THR A 119 -14.61 -6.17 8.00
N SER A 120 -14.23 -7.25 8.68
CA SER A 120 -13.74 -7.24 10.06
C SER A 120 -12.22 -7.44 10.06
N ILE A 121 -11.53 -6.70 10.93
CA ILE A 121 -10.09 -6.86 11.12
C ILE A 121 -9.74 -8.23 11.72
N ASP A 122 -10.58 -8.78 12.61
CA ASP A 122 -10.39 -10.12 13.17
C ASP A 122 -10.42 -11.19 12.08
N ALA A 123 -11.32 -11.05 11.10
CA ALA A 123 -11.38 -11.98 9.96
C ALA A 123 -10.09 -11.92 9.11
N PHE A 124 -9.56 -10.74 8.87
CA PHE A 124 -8.30 -10.55 8.16
C PHE A 124 -7.12 -11.16 8.91
N VAL A 125 -6.96 -10.79 10.19
CA VAL A 125 -5.86 -11.26 11.03
C VAL A 125 -5.86 -12.78 11.15
N SER A 126 -7.02 -13.37 11.49
CA SER A 126 -7.17 -14.83 11.61
C SER A 126 -6.85 -15.54 10.30
N PHE A 127 -7.35 -15.03 9.18
CA PHE A 127 -7.11 -15.60 7.86
C PHE A 127 -5.61 -15.62 7.52
N ILE A 128 -4.91 -14.51 7.67
CA ILE A 128 -3.46 -14.46 7.35
C ILE A 128 -2.66 -15.37 8.27
N GLN A 129 -2.97 -15.40 9.56
CA GLN A 129 -2.29 -16.30 10.51
C GLN A 129 -2.46 -17.76 10.15
N GLU A 130 -3.64 -18.18 9.73
CA GLU A 130 -3.91 -19.56 9.28
C GLU A 130 -3.12 -19.93 8.01
N GLN A 131 -2.79 -18.96 7.17
CA GLN A 131 -2.06 -19.20 5.92
C GLN A 131 -0.54 -19.24 6.08
N LYS A 132 0.02 -18.64 7.14
CA LYS A 132 1.48 -18.58 7.36
C LYS A 132 2.18 -19.96 7.23
N PRO A 133 1.73 -21.06 7.89
CA PRO A 133 2.40 -22.36 7.77
C PRO A 133 2.38 -22.92 6.35
N ILE A 134 1.35 -22.60 5.56
CA ILE A 134 1.23 -23.06 4.18
C ILE A 134 2.28 -22.36 3.30
N TRP A 135 2.49 -21.07 3.48
CA TRP A 135 3.49 -20.31 2.75
C TRP A 135 4.91 -20.69 3.18
N GLU A 136 5.13 -20.89 4.47
CA GLU A 136 6.41 -21.35 5.03
C GLU A 136 6.82 -22.72 4.44
N SER A 137 5.88 -23.64 4.19
CA SER A 137 6.17 -24.92 3.53
C SER A 137 6.68 -24.77 2.09
N ASP A 138 6.45 -23.61 1.46
CA ASP A 138 7.01 -23.24 0.15
C ASP A 138 8.30 -22.42 0.26
N GLY A 139 8.80 -22.17 1.47
CA GLY A 139 10.00 -21.36 1.73
C GLY A 139 9.76 -19.87 1.64
N ILE A 140 8.51 -19.40 1.81
CA ILE A 140 8.14 -18.00 1.77
C ILE A 140 7.57 -17.57 3.13
N ASP A 141 8.16 -16.56 3.72
CA ASP A 141 7.65 -15.95 4.95
C ASP A 141 6.47 -15.02 4.64
N LEU A 142 5.26 -15.45 4.98
CA LEU A 142 4.06 -14.61 4.91
C LEU A 142 4.02 -13.73 6.17
N ARG A 143 4.05 -12.41 5.99
CA ARG A 143 4.01 -11.43 7.06
C ARG A 143 2.63 -10.77 7.13
N LEU A 144 2.11 -10.67 8.36
CA LEU A 144 0.85 -10.00 8.66
C LEU A 144 1.15 -8.53 8.97
N GLY A 145 0.67 -7.64 8.14
CA GLY A 145 0.78 -6.20 8.37
C GLY A 145 -0.56 -5.49 8.28
N ILE A 146 -0.52 -4.18 8.45
CA ILE A 146 -1.63 -3.27 8.25
C ILE A 146 -1.12 -1.98 7.64
N GLU A 147 -1.84 -1.39 6.70
CA GLU A 147 -1.63 -0.02 6.26
C GLU A 147 -2.66 0.89 6.92
N ALA A 148 -2.16 1.79 7.77
CA ALA A 148 -3.00 2.65 8.57
C ALA A 148 -2.81 4.11 8.18
N ASP A 149 -3.90 4.74 7.72
CA ASP A 149 -3.95 6.18 7.48
C ASP A 149 -3.72 6.94 8.78
N TYR A 150 -2.79 7.89 8.74
CA TYR A 150 -2.54 8.79 9.85
C TYR A 150 -3.27 10.12 9.64
N PHE A 151 -3.97 10.55 10.67
CA PHE A 151 -4.58 11.86 10.78
C PHE A 151 -4.00 12.60 11.98
N SER A 152 -3.67 13.88 11.81
CA SER A 152 -3.12 14.72 12.89
C SER A 152 -4.03 14.74 14.11
N GLY A 153 -3.49 14.38 15.28
CA GLY A 153 -4.24 14.30 16.54
C GLY A 153 -5.07 13.02 16.72
N GLY A 154 -5.01 12.08 15.78
CA GLY A 154 -5.73 10.81 15.83
C GLY A 154 -5.06 9.69 16.64
N GLU A 155 -3.85 9.93 17.19
CA GLU A 155 -3.01 8.90 17.83
C GLU A 155 -3.69 8.23 19.02
N ALA A 156 -4.45 8.99 19.81
CA ALA A 156 -5.14 8.46 20.98
C ALA A 156 -6.17 7.38 20.63
N VAL A 157 -6.76 7.46 19.45
CA VAL A 157 -7.72 6.47 18.92
C VAL A 157 -6.98 5.36 18.17
N LEU A 158 -6.02 5.72 17.32
CA LEU A 158 -5.32 4.78 16.46
C LEU A 158 -4.40 3.83 17.24
N ALA A 159 -3.66 4.34 18.23
CA ALA A 159 -2.66 3.55 18.95
C ALA A 159 -3.22 2.32 19.69
N PRO A 160 -4.33 2.40 20.45
CA PRO A 160 -4.92 1.23 21.09
C PRO A 160 -5.37 0.17 20.06
N LEU A 161 -5.98 0.60 18.96
CA LEU A 161 -6.48 -0.28 17.91
C LEU A 161 -5.34 -1.03 17.21
N ILE A 162 -4.23 -0.32 16.89
CA ILE A 162 -3.07 -0.95 16.28
C ILE A 162 -2.42 -1.96 17.25
N ARG A 163 -2.29 -1.62 18.54
CA ARG A 163 -1.64 -2.48 19.55
C ARG A 163 -2.41 -3.76 19.88
N GLN A 164 -3.66 -3.83 19.53
CA GLN A 164 -4.53 -4.97 19.85
C GLN A 164 -4.15 -6.25 19.09
N TYR A 165 -3.50 -6.13 17.93
CA TYR A 165 -3.25 -7.24 17.03
C TYR A 165 -1.75 -7.58 16.90
N PRO A 166 -1.41 -8.85 16.60
CA PRO A 166 -0.02 -9.33 16.55
C PRO A 166 0.63 -9.08 15.18
N TRP A 167 0.77 -7.82 14.80
CA TRP A 167 1.38 -7.45 13.54
C TRP A 167 2.85 -7.86 13.44
N ASP A 168 3.28 -8.27 12.26
CA ASP A 168 4.70 -8.36 11.91
C ASP A 168 5.27 -6.99 11.57
N HIS A 169 4.46 -6.10 10.97
CA HIS A 169 4.79 -4.70 10.70
C HIS A 169 3.52 -3.85 10.60
N VAL A 170 3.68 -2.57 10.89
CA VAL A 170 2.63 -1.55 10.75
C VAL A 170 3.14 -0.47 9.82
N ILE A 171 2.44 -0.26 8.72
CA ILE A 171 2.71 0.79 7.75
C ILE A 171 1.83 1.99 8.07
N GLY A 172 2.43 3.18 8.20
CA GLY A 172 1.73 4.45 8.28
C GLY A 172 1.67 5.11 6.93
N SER A 173 0.49 5.55 6.52
CA SER A 173 0.27 6.23 5.24
C SER A 173 -0.44 7.56 5.42
N VAL A 174 -0.28 8.44 4.44
CA VAL A 174 -0.99 9.71 4.34
C VAL A 174 -1.66 9.78 2.98
N HIS A 175 -2.97 9.48 2.94
CA HIS A 175 -3.81 9.57 1.73
C HIS A 175 -4.79 10.74 1.79
N PHE A 176 -4.87 11.41 2.93
CA PHE A 176 -5.81 12.50 3.14
C PHE A 176 -5.09 13.76 3.62
N VAL A 177 -5.56 14.91 3.16
CA VAL A 177 -5.11 16.25 3.61
C VAL A 177 -6.31 17.17 3.76
N GLY A 178 -6.48 17.77 4.93
CA GLY A 178 -7.65 18.62 5.21
C GLY A 178 -8.98 17.90 4.99
N GLY A 179 -9.03 16.59 5.24
CA GLY A 179 -10.20 15.73 5.03
C GLY A 179 -10.44 15.30 3.58
N TRP A 180 -9.57 15.64 2.63
CA TRP A 180 -9.64 15.24 1.23
C TRP A 180 -8.72 14.06 0.92
N GLY A 181 -9.28 12.95 0.43
CA GLY A 181 -8.53 11.82 -0.15
C GLY A 181 -7.98 12.20 -1.52
N PHE A 182 -6.71 12.58 -1.57
CA PHE A 182 -6.09 13.20 -2.74
C PHE A 182 -5.68 12.21 -3.84
N ASP A 183 -5.62 10.94 -3.55
CA ASP A 183 -5.26 9.87 -4.49
C ASP A 183 -6.47 9.24 -5.21
N ASN A 184 -7.67 9.68 -4.86
CA ASN A 184 -8.88 9.27 -5.54
C ASN A 184 -8.98 9.93 -6.94
N PRO A 185 -9.01 9.15 -8.05
CA PRO A 185 -9.10 9.69 -9.40
C PRO A 185 -10.31 10.60 -9.64
N ASP A 186 -11.42 10.34 -8.95
CA ASP A 186 -12.66 11.12 -9.11
C ASP A 186 -12.55 12.53 -8.52
N THR A 187 -11.52 12.80 -7.69
CA THR A 187 -11.27 14.11 -7.09
C THR A 187 -10.06 14.83 -7.69
N GLN A 188 -9.44 14.28 -8.74
CA GLN A 188 -8.23 14.80 -9.36
C GLN A 188 -8.31 16.28 -9.78
N SER A 189 -9.49 16.74 -10.22
CA SER A 189 -9.71 18.13 -10.65
C SER A 189 -9.38 19.16 -9.57
N ARG A 190 -9.46 18.79 -8.29
CA ARG A 190 -9.15 19.68 -7.15
C ARG A 190 -7.70 20.16 -7.11
N PHE A 191 -6.77 19.39 -7.70
CA PHE A 191 -5.37 19.84 -7.82
C PHE A 191 -5.22 21.15 -8.62
N ALA A 192 -6.06 21.36 -9.63
CA ALA A 192 -6.03 22.57 -10.45
C ALA A 192 -6.51 23.81 -9.68
N GLU A 193 -7.28 23.64 -8.62
CA GLU A 193 -7.87 24.71 -7.80
C GLU A 193 -7.07 24.96 -6.51
N THR A 194 -6.00 24.20 -6.26
CA THR A 194 -5.26 24.22 -5.01
C THR A 194 -3.85 24.78 -5.22
N ASP A 195 -3.38 25.61 -4.27
CA ASP A 195 -1.96 26.00 -4.22
C ASP A 195 -1.11 24.78 -3.86
N LEU A 196 -0.39 24.25 -4.85
CA LEU A 196 0.42 23.04 -4.69
C LEU A 196 1.50 23.18 -3.61
N ARG A 197 2.06 24.37 -3.39
CA ARG A 197 3.10 24.57 -2.37
C ARG A 197 2.52 24.40 -0.97
N LEU A 198 1.34 24.98 -0.73
CA LEU A 198 0.64 24.83 0.53
C LEU A 198 0.19 23.39 0.74
N LEU A 199 -0.34 22.75 -0.30
CA LEU A 199 -0.79 21.36 -0.25
C LEU A 199 0.37 20.40 0.11
N TYR A 200 1.53 20.55 -0.56
CA TYR A 200 2.71 19.72 -0.26
C TYR A 200 3.26 19.98 1.14
N ARG A 201 3.27 21.24 1.60
CA ARG A 201 3.63 21.58 2.98
C ARG A 201 2.74 20.82 3.97
N ASP A 202 1.43 20.87 3.78
CA ASP A 202 0.47 20.31 4.73
C ASP A 202 0.55 18.76 4.74
N VAL A 203 0.73 18.11 3.58
CA VAL A 203 0.95 16.67 3.51
C VAL A 203 2.26 16.27 4.17
N PHE A 204 3.37 16.96 3.88
CA PHE A 204 4.66 16.64 4.50
C PHE A 204 4.65 16.91 6.01
N GLN A 205 3.93 17.92 6.49
CA GLN A 205 3.72 18.11 7.91
C GLN A 205 3.00 16.91 8.54
N THR A 206 1.95 16.40 7.89
CA THR A 206 1.24 15.21 8.36
C THR A 206 2.16 13.97 8.36
N VAL A 207 3.04 13.82 7.36
CA VAL A 207 4.07 12.76 7.33
C VAL A 207 5.05 12.91 8.50
N GLU A 208 5.51 14.13 8.81
CA GLU A 208 6.39 14.40 9.97
C GLU A 208 5.72 14.03 11.29
N GLU A 209 4.45 14.35 11.46
CA GLU A 209 3.64 13.99 12.63
C GLU A 209 3.45 12.47 12.73
N ALA A 210 3.17 11.79 11.61
CA ALA A 210 3.08 10.33 11.56
C ALA A 210 4.37 9.66 12.03
N ILE A 211 5.53 10.11 11.55
CA ILE A 211 6.83 9.62 11.99
C ILE A 211 7.01 9.85 13.50
N SER A 212 6.71 11.07 13.96
CA SER A 212 6.91 11.50 15.35
C SER A 212 5.98 10.79 16.33
N SER A 213 4.85 10.24 15.86
CA SER A 213 3.90 9.47 16.65
C SER A 213 4.50 8.18 17.24
N GLY A 214 5.52 7.61 16.58
CA GLY A 214 6.14 6.34 16.97
C GLY A 214 5.21 5.12 16.82
N LEU A 215 4.11 5.23 16.08
CA LEU A 215 3.14 4.16 15.90
C LEU A 215 3.57 3.15 14.83
N PHE A 216 4.36 3.58 13.85
CA PHE A 216 4.62 2.87 12.61
C PHE A 216 6.04 2.31 12.54
N ASP A 217 6.17 1.15 11.93
CA ASP A 217 7.47 0.53 11.63
C ASP A 217 8.01 1.02 10.28
N ILE A 218 7.09 1.32 9.35
CA ILE A 218 7.36 1.81 8.00
C ILE A 218 6.44 2.99 7.72
N ILE A 219 6.95 4.06 7.11
CA ILE A 219 6.12 5.10 6.48
C ILE A 219 6.10 4.83 4.98
N ALA A 220 4.88 4.68 4.44
CA ALA A 220 4.64 4.35 3.05
C ALA A 220 4.90 5.54 2.12
N HIS A 221 5.21 5.24 0.87
CA HIS A 221 5.15 6.13 -0.31
C HIS A 221 5.21 7.64 -0.01
N LEU A 222 6.29 8.10 0.64
CA LEU A 222 6.48 9.40 1.27
C LEU A 222 6.04 10.63 0.44
N ASP A 223 6.10 10.56 -0.87
CA ASP A 223 5.74 11.63 -1.81
C ASP A 223 4.56 11.23 -2.72
N ASN A 224 3.61 10.46 -2.19
CA ASN A 224 2.43 9.95 -2.90
C ASN A 224 1.55 11.06 -3.50
N LEU A 225 1.60 12.28 -2.96
CA LEU A 225 0.82 13.41 -3.46
C LEU A 225 1.05 13.73 -4.95
N LYS A 226 2.18 13.28 -5.52
CA LYS A 226 2.48 13.41 -6.96
C LYS A 226 1.69 12.45 -7.86
N VAL A 227 0.79 11.65 -7.33
CA VAL A 227 0.06 10.53 -7.98
C VAL A 227 -0.48 10.88 -9.37
N PHE A 228 -1.00 12.08 -9.58
CA PHE A 228 -1.50 12.57 -10.87
C PHE A 228 -0.53 13.51 -11.60
N GLY A 229 0.73 13.59 -11.17
CA GLY A 229 1.75 14.41 -11.80
C GLY A 229 1.76 15.88 -11.35
N HIS A 230 0.90 16.29 -10.42
CA HIS A 230 0.85 17.64 -9.88
C HIS A 230 1.89 17.80 -8.76
N ARG A 231 2.96 18.55 -9.02
CA ARG A 231 3.94 18.88 -7.98
C ARG A 231 4.65 20.21 -8.27
N PRO A 232 5.15 20.92 -7.23
CA PRO A 232 6.09 22.02 -7.39
C PRO A 232 7.41 21.55 -8.01
N GLU A 233 8.28 22.49 -8.40
CA GLU A 233 9.66 22.16 -8.77
C GLU A 233 10.34 21.42 -7.63
N GLU A 234 11.06 20.34 -7.95
CA GLU A 234 11.59 19.41 -6.95
C GLU A 234 12.59 20.06 -5.98
N GLU A 235 13.33 21.09 -6.44
CA GLU A 235 14.23 21.89 -5.61
C GLU A 235 13.51 22.57 -4.45
N GLN A 236 12.24 22.94 -4.62
CA GLN A 236 11.41 23.53 -3.56
C GLN A 236 10.99 22.52 -2.50
N LEU A 237 11.04 21.24 -2.82
CA LEU A 237 10.68 20.14 -1.93
C LEU A 237 11.87 19.63 -1.11
N LEU A 238 13.13 19.91 -1.52
CA LEU A 238 14.34 19.41 -0.86
C LEU A 238 14.39 19.69 0.66
N PRO A 239 13.98 20.86 1.18
CA PRO A 239 13.97 21.10 2.63
C PRO A 239 13.05 20.13 3.39
N TYR A 240 11.90 19.78 2.80
CA TYR A 240 10.98 18.78 3.37
C TYR A 240 11.56 17.39 3.32
N TYR A 241 12.20 17.01 2.21
CA TYR A 241 12.88 15.70 2.08
C TYR A 241 13.95 15.53 3.15
N GLN A 242 14.78 16.57 3.38
CA GLN A 242 15.80 16.57 4.41
C GLN A 242 15.20 16.43 5.81
N ARG A 243 14.13 17.17 6.09
CA ARG A 243 13.44 17.15 7.38
C ARG A 243 12.83 15.77 7.67
N ILE A 244 12.11 15.20 6.70
CA ILE A 244 11.50 13.87 6.82
C ILE A 244 12.58 12.80 7.01
N ALA A 245 13.67 12.83 6.23
CA ALA A 245 14.77 11.88 6.38
C ALA A 245 15.42 11.96 7.76
N GLN A 246 15.62 13.17 8.32
CA GLN A 246 16.12 13.36 9.68
C GLN A 246 15.17 12.74 10.71
N LEU A 247 13.86 12.98 10.60
CA LEU A 247 12.88 12.44 11.53
C LEU A 247 12.82 10.91 11.45
N LEU A 248 12.78 10.32 10.26
CA LEU A 248 12.83 8.86 10.08
C LEU A 248 14.06 8.28 10.78
N ARG A 249 15.21 8.93 10.62
CA ARG A 249 16.44 8.49 11.29
C ARG A 249 16.39 8.66 12.80
N GLN A 250 15.85 9.78 13.32
CA GLN A 250 15.71 10.06 14.74
C GLN A 250 14.77 9.09 15.46
N HIS A 251 13.67 8.73 14.80
CA HIS A 251 12.66 7.82 15.34
C HIS A 251 12.93 6.35 15.01
N ASP A 252 14.05 6.05 14.35
CA ASP A 252 14.42 4.70 13.91
C ASP A 252 13.33 4.00 13.08
N THR A 253 12.56 4.80 12.31
CA THR A 253 11.46 4.35 11.46
C THR A 253 11.97 4.10 10.04
N ALA A 254 11.54 3.00 9.43
CA ALA A 254 11.85 2.70 8.03
C ALA A 254 10.90 3.38 7.07
N THR A 255 11.29 3.40 5.80
CA THR A 255 10.38 3.68 4.68
C THR A 255 10.49 2.60 3.61
N GLU A 256 9.82 2.77 2.51
CA GLU A 256 9.82 1.84 1.38
C GLU A 256 10.21 2.51 0.08
N ILE A 257 10.78 1.76 -0.86
CA ILE A 257 10.67 2.10 -2.28
C ILE A 257 9.44 1.38 -2.84
N ASN A 258 8.42 2.16 -3.17
CA ASN A 258 7.10 1.71 -3.61
C ASN A 258 6.97 1.91 -5.12
N THR A 259 6.61 0.83 -5.82
CA THR A 259 6.48 0.87 -7.29
C THR A 259 5.04 1.11 -7.76
N GLY A 260 4.07 1.20 -6.86
CA GLY A 260 2.65 1.32 -7.19
C GLY A 260 2.31 2.46 -8.15
N LEU A 261 2.83 3.67 -7.90
CA LEU A 261 2.58 4.80 -8.79
C LEU A 261 3.24 4.62 -10.18
N PHE A 262 4.34 3.87 -10.25
CA PHE A 262 5.06 3.67 -11.51
C PHE A 262 4.23 2.91 -12.54
N TYR A 263 3.46 1.91 -12.13
CA TYR A 263 2.73 1.07 -13.08
C TYR A 263 1.21 1.30 -13.08
N ARG A 264 0.63 1.84 -11.99
CA ARG A 264 -0.82 2.04 -11.87
C ARG A 264 -1.28 3.45 -12.27
N TYR A 265 -0.40 4.46 -12.17
CA TYR A 265 -0.78 5.86 -12.28
C TYR A 265 -0.03 6.62 -13.38
N PRO A 266 -0.57 7.76 -13.86
CA PRO A 266 0.01 8.49 -15.00
C PRO A 266 1.38 9.13 -14.71
N VAL A 267 1.71 9.39 -13.44
CA VAL A 267 3.01 9.97 -13.07
C VAL A 267 4.21 9.12 -13.47
N LYS A 268 4.03 7.77 -13.54
CA LYS A 268 5.08 6.82 -13.94
C LYS A 268 6.39 7.00 -13.18
N GLU A 269 6.31 7.30 -11.89
CA GLU A 269 7.44 7.48 -10.99
C GLU A 269 7.24 6.66 -9.72
N MET A 270 8.31 6.06 -9.18
CA MET A 270 8.25 5.36 -7.89
C MET A 270 8.20 6.35 -6.73
N CYS A 271 7.73 5.91 -5.59
CA CYS A 271 7.84 6.62 -4.31
C CYS A 271 8.95 5.97 -3.47
N PRO A 272 9.90 6.75 -2.94
CA PRO A 272 10.10 8.18 -3.19
C PRO A 272 10.71 8.49 -4.57
N SER A 273 10.69 9.78 -4.96
CA SER A 273 11.39 10.26 -6.15
C SER A 273 12.90 9.97 -6.08
N PRO A 274 13.62 9.94 -7.21
CA PRO A 274 15.06 9.71 -7.19
C PRO A 274 15.85 10.70 -6.33
N SER A 275 15.44 11.96 -6.28
CA SER A 275 16.08 12.99 -5.45
C SER A 275 15.80 12.75 -3.97
N PHE A 276 14.57 12.41 -3.62
CA PHE A 276 14.22 12.08 -2.23
C PHE A 276 14.92 10.79 -1.77
N LEU A 277 14.99 9.78 -2.63
CA LEU A 277 15.70 8.54 -2.33
C LEU A 277 17.18 8.76 -1.99
N ARG A 278 17.86 9.68 -2.71
CA ARG A 278 19.24 10.07 -2.37
C ARG A 278 19.35 10.72 -1.00
N VAL A 279 18.44 11.65 -0.66
CA VAL A 279 18.42 12.30 0.65
C VAL A 279 18.21 11.28 1.77
N LEU A 280 17.28 10.33 1.59
CA LEU A 280 17.06 9.25 2.55
C LEU A 280 18.33 8.41 2.77
N ARG A 281 19.02 8.06 1.67
CA ARG A 281 20.26 7.29 1.76
C ARG A 281 21.39 8.06 2.46
N GLU A 282 21.55 9.36 2.16
CA GLU A 282 22.54 10.23 2.81
C GLU A 282 22.34 10.32 4.32
N GLN A 283 21.09 10.29 4.80
CA GLN A 283 20.75 10.27 6.21
C GLN A 283 20.77 8.85 6.83
N GLY A 284 21.02 7.81 6.04
CA GLY A 284 21.05 6.42 6.51
C GLY A 284 19.69 5.89 6.95
N VAL A 285 18.62 6.32 6.31
CA VAL A 285 17.25 5.85 6.60
C VAL A 285 17.11 4.39 6.16
N PRO A 286 16.60 3.49 7.02
CA PRO A 286 16.30 2.11 6.63
C PRO A 286 15.20 2.04 5.59
N ILE A 287 15.32 1.16 4.60
CA ILE A 287 14.37 1.06 3.51
C ILE A 287 14.01 -0.40 3.18
N THR A 288 12.75 -0.65 2.83
CA THR A 288 12.30 -1.93 2.26
C THR A 288 11.82 -1.77 0.82
N THR A 289 11.44 -2.86 0.17
CA THR A 289 10.87 -2.84 -1.19
C THR A 289 9.40 -3.24 -1.16
N SER A 290 8.58 -2.61 -2.00
CA SER A 290 7.16 -2.89 -2.10
C SER A 290 6.60 -2.63 -3.50
N SER A 291 5.67 -3.50 -3.92
CA SER A 291 4.95 -3.33 -5.17
C SER A 291 3.64 -2.57 -5.01
N ASP A 292 3.11 -2.51 -3.80
CA ASP A 292 1.78 -1.96 -3.53
C ASP A 292 0.71 -2.65 -4.43
N ALA A 293 0.86 -3.99 -4.51
CA ALA A 293 0.00 -4.81 -5.34
C ALA A 293 -1.38 -4.96 -4.72
N HIS A 294 -2.42 -4.79 -5.53
CA HIS A 294 -3.82 -4.99 -5.14
C HIS A 294 -4.46 -6.18 -5.88
N PHE A 295 -3.69 -6.81 -6.75
CA PHE A 295 -4.08 -7.99 -7.52
C PHE A 295 -2.90 -8.97 -7.60
N PRO A 296 -3.15 -10.28 -7.67
CA PRO A 296 -2.08 -11.28 -7.58
C PRO A 296 -1.04 -11.18 -8.71
N ASP A 297 -1.44 -10.76 -9.91
CA ASP A 297 -0.53 -10.58 -11.04
C ASP A 297 0.32 -9.29 -10.92
N HIS A 298 -0.06 -8.38 -10.04
CA HIS A 298 0.74 -7.19 -9.70
C HIS A 298 1.81 -7.46 -8.63
N LEU A 299 1.74 -8.59 -7.91
CA LEU A 299 2.75 -8.92 -6.90
C LEU A 299 4.15 -8.87 -7.49
N GLY A 300 5.05 -8.13 -6.84
CA GLY A 300 6.43 -8.00 -7.26
C GLY A 300 6.66 -7.15 -8.51
N SER A 301 5.64 -6.43 -9.00
CA SER A 301 5.75 -5.59 -10.19
C SER A 301 6.83 -4.52 -9.99
N PHE A 302 7.77 -4.44 -10.95
CA PHE A 302 8.88 -3.48 -10.98
C PHE A 302 9.83 -3.51 -9.77
N LEU A 303 9.81 -4.54 -8.92
CA LEU A 303 10.81 -4.69 -7.85
C LEU A 303 12.26 -4.81 -8.37
N PRO A 304 12.56 -5.44 -9.52
CA PRO A 304 13.90 -5.40 -10.08
C PRO A 304 14.38 -3.97 -10.38
N GLU A 305 13.50 -3.09 -10.88
CA GLU A 305 13.77 -1.68 -11.16
C GLU A 305 13.95 -0.88 -9.85
N ALA A 306 13.10 -1.12 -8.86
CA ALA A 306 13.24 -0.52 -7.52
C ALA A 306 14.60 -0.85 -6.91
N ARG A 307 15.05 -2.11 -7.03
CA ARG A 307 16.37 -2.53 -6.52
C ARG A 307 17.53 -1.88 -7.29
N LYS A 308 17.40 -1.70 -8.60
CA LYS A 308 18.39 -0.92 -9.37
C LYS A 308 18.44 0.52 -8.88
N ALA A 309 17.29 1.14 -8.60
CA ALA A 309 17.23 2.51 -8.06
C ALA A 309 17.86 2.58 -6.66
N LEU A 310 17.60 1.62 -5.77
CA LEU A 310 18.25 1.53 -4.46
C LEU A 310 19.77 1.42 -4.58
N LYS A 311 20.27 0.52 -5.43
CA LYS A 311 21.72 0.36 -5.66
C LYS A 311 22.35 1.63 -6.23
N ALA A 312 21.68 2.29 -7.18
CA ALA A 312 22.13 3.55 -7.76
C ALA A 312 22.17 4.69 -6.73
N ALA A 313 21.27 4.69 -5.74
CA ALA A 313 21.29 5.62 -4.62
C ALA A 313 22.33 5.26 -3.55
N GLY A 314 22.98 4.06 -3.64
CA GLY A 314 24.03 3.63 -2.72
C GLY A 314 23.55 2.76 -1.56
N TYR A 315 22.32 2.23 -1.58
CA TYR A 315 21.88 1.23 -0.62
C TYR A 315 22.52 -0.12 -0.90
N THR A 316 22.97 -0.78 0.16
CA THR A 316 23.56 -2.13 0.13
C THR A 316 22.69 -3.16 0.85
N GLU A 317 21.72 -2.67 1.63
CA GLU A 317 20.84 -3.46 2.49
C GLU A 317 19.42 -2.94 2.38
N ILE A 318 18.47 -3.83 2.65
CA ILE A 318 17.05 -3.55 2.87
C ILE A 318 16.66 -4.06 4.26
N VAL A 319 15.49 -3.64 4.73
CA VAL A 319 14.97 -4.12 6.01
C VAL A 319 13.75 -5.02 5.82
N THR A 320 13.61 -5.94 6.75
CA THR A 320 12.48 -6.85 6.91
C THR A 320 11.96 -6.75 8.34
N PHE A 321 10.73 -7.22 8.57
CA PHE A 321 10.10 -7.15 9.88
C PHE A 321 9.47 -8.49 10.27
N GLU A 322 9.55 -8.80 11.56
CA GLU A 322 8.85 -9.91 12.18
C GLU A 322 8.45 -9.51 13.59
N LYS A 323 7.16 -9.59 13.92
CA LYS A 323 6.62 -9.17 15.22
C LYS A 323 7.09 -7.75 15.62
N ARG A 324 7.10 -6.85 14.63
CA ARG A 324 7.55 -5.46 14.72
C ARG A 324 9.05 -5.29 15.05
N VAL A 325 9.82 -6.35 14.91
CA VAL A 325 11.28 -6.30 15.07
C VAL A 325 11.93 -6.22 13.69
N ARG A 326 12.66 -5.12 13.45
CA ARG A 326 13.40 -4.89 12.22
C ARG A 326 14.64 -5.78 12.14
N ARG A 327 14.91 -6.31 10.93
CA ARG A 327 16.14 -7.05 10.60
C ARG A 327 16.69 -6.51 9.29
N GLU A 328 18.01 -6.43 9.19
CA GLU A 328 18.70 -6.05 7.96
C GLU A 328 18.97 -7.26 7.08
N ALA A 329 18.90 -7.07 5.77
CA ALA A 329 19.19 -8.10 4.79
C ALA A 329 19.92 -7.51 3.59
N ALA A 330 20.90 -8.22 3.04
CA ALA A 330 21.66 -7.75 1.88
C ALA A 330 20.75 -7.50 0.66
N LEU A 331 20.92 -6.37 0.02
CA LEU A 331 20.29 -6.03 -1.25
C LEU A 331 21.03 -6.75 -2.38
N GLN A 332 20.47 -7.88 -2.82
CA GLN A 332 21.06 -8.70 -3.89
C GLN A 332 20.88 -8.09 -5.29
#